data_586624738a5eaeb06aa7041ee35b0853
#
_entry.id   586624738a5eaeb06aa7041ee35b0853
#
_cell.length_a   1.000
_cell.length_b   1.000
_cell.length_c   1.000
_cell.angle_alpha   90.00
_cell.angle_beta   90.00
_cell.angle_gamma   90.00
#
_symmetry.space_group_name_H-M   'P 1'
#
loop_
_entity.id
_entity.type
_entity.pdbx_description
1 polymer ?
#
loop_
_entity_poly.entity_id
_entity_poly.type
_entity_poly.pdbx_seq_one_letter_code
_entity_poly.pdbx_strand_id
1 'polypeptide(L)'
;MSASTSFFRRTPRDRGRLAPFLASGKLLMYAEFMLDEKDFQRKADAAFEDLKRRMLSAGDEHGFDVEGEAGKLEVLFEEPEEAKFVISPNTPVREIWVSALSTSFKLGWSESRNAFVHEKTGEDLLSVMSRVISQQLGATVTL
;
A
#
# COMPACT_ATOMS: atom_id res chain seq x y z
N MET A 1 -42.02 7.29 9.05
CA MET A 1 -41.64 7.43 8.36
C MET A 1 -41.62 7.97 8.14
N SER A 2 -42.11 7.84 8.55
CA SER A 2 -41.50 8.09 7.93
C SER A 2 -41.19 8.37 7.89
N ALA A 3 -40.47 7.75 8.04
CA ALA A 3 -39.83 7.91 7.51
C ALA A 3 -39.40 8.01 7.57
N SER A 4 -39.62 7.85 7.91
CA SER A 4 -38.97 7.93 7.59
C SER A 4 -38.55 7.93 7.77
N THR A 5 -38.31 7.69 8.04
CA THR A 5 -37.65 7.67 7.86
C THR A 5 -37.18 7.52 7.93
N SER A 6 -36.92 7.08 8.26
CA SER A 6 -36.28 6.96 7.98
C SER A 6 -35.89 6.88 7.98
N PHE A 7 -35.90 6.73 8.06
CA PHE A 7 -35.20 6.65 7.76
C PHE A 7 -34.81 6.65 7.97
N PHE A 8 -34.65 6.24 8.26
CA PHE A 8 -33.87 6.23 8.16
C PHE A 8 -33.61 6.09 8.64
N ARG A 9 -33.35 5.72 8.93
CA ARG A 9 -32.77 5.60 8.90
C ARG A 9 -32.28 5.55 8.85
N ARG A 10 -32.54 5.23 9.26
CA ARG A 10 -31.77 5.14 8.89
C ARG A 10 -31.22 5.22 8.67
N THR A 11 -31.59 4.81 9.27
CA THR A 11 -30.83 4.94 8.67
C THR A 11 -30.42 5.02 8.74
N PRO A 12 -29.64 4.48 8.87
CA PRO A 12 -29.00 4.69 8.37
C PRO A 12 -28.87 4.58 8.25
N ARG A 13 -28.55 4.18 8.31
CA ARG A 13 -28.14 4.18 7.58
C ARG A 13 -28.21 4.56 6.92
N ASP A 14 -28.35 4.48 7.26
CA ASP A 14 -28.35 5.00 6.24
C ASP A 14 -28.31 5.41 6.00
N ARG A 15 -28.17 5.32 5.74
CA ARG A 15 -27.94 5.82 5.02
C ARG A 15 -27.76 6.11 4.35
N GLY A 16 -27.80 5.91 4.69
CA GLY A 16 -27.34 6.27 3.69
C GLY A 16 -27.40 6.33 3.23
N ARG A 17 -27.42 6.48 2.61
CA ARG A 17 -27.25 6.52 1.86
C ARG A 17 -27.33 7.05 1.19
N LEU A 18 -27.06 7.10 0.90
CA LEU A 18 -26.87 7.55 0.09
C LEU A 18 -26.73 8.00 -0.57
N ALA A 19 -26.66 8.07 -0.91
CA ALA A 19 -26.30 8.40 -1.51
C ALA A 19 -26.08 8.87 -2.14
N PRO A 20 -25.72 9.22 -2.85
CA PRO A 20 -25.28 9.82 -3.49
C PRO A 20 -25.00 10.17 -4.30
N PHE A 21 -24.84 10.48 -5.25
CA PHE A 21 -24.39 10.74 -5.99
C PHE A 21 -24.07 11.61 -6.67
N LEU A 22 -24.03 11.94 -8.86
CA LEU A 22 -23.59 13.13 -8.24
C LEU A 22 -22.10 13.16 -8.00
N ALA A 23 -21.49 14.27 -8.37
CA ALA A 23 -20.08 14.43 -8.10
C ALA A 23 -19.82 14.38 -6.60
N SER A 24 -20.62 15.07 -5.81
CA SER A 24 -20.46 15.05 -4.36
C SER A 24 -20.78 13.68 -3.78
N GLY A 25 -21.75 12.99 -4.37
CA GLY A 25 -22.05 11.63 -3.95
C GLY A 25 -20.91 10.68 -4.21
N LYS A 26 -20.24 10.82 -5.34
CA LYS A 26 -19.08 10.01 -5.65
C LYS A 26 -17.95 10.26 -4.69
N LEU A 27 -17.71 11.50 -4.32
CA LEU A 27 -16.67 11.83 -3.37
C LEU A 27 -16.96 11.23 -2.01
N LEU A 28 -18.21 11.29 -1.57
CA LEU A 28 -18.57 10.70 -0.29
C LEU A 28 -18.39 9.20 -0.30
N MET A 29 -18.81 8.53 -1.37
CA MET A 29 -18.62 7.08 -1.48
C MET A 29 -17.16 6.71 -1.48
N TYR A 30 -16.35 7.46 -2.19
CA TYR A 30 -14.92 7.21 -2.23
C TYR A 30 -14.30 7.33 -0.85
N ALA A 31 -14.67 8.38 -0.10
CA ALA A 31 -14.15 8.60 1.24
C ALA A 31 -14.54 7.45 2.18
N GLU A 32 -15.74 6.90 2.01
CA GLU A 32 -16.19 5.80 2.85
C GLU A 32 -15.38 4.52 2.64
N PHE A 33 -14.86 4.30 1.42
CA PHE A 33 -14.08 3.11 1.13
C PHE A 33 -12.60 3.28 1.39
N MET A 34 -12.15 4.48 1.70
CA MET A 34 -10.75 4.69 2.07
C MET A 34 -10.56 4.31 3.53
N LEU A 35 -9.39 3.74 3.83
CA LEU A 35 -9.02 3.52 5.21
C LEU A 35 -8.91 4.84 5.92
N ASP A 36 -9.31 4.90 7.20
CA ASP A 36 -8.99 6.09 7.97
C ASP A 36 -7.49 6.09 8.28
N GLU A 37 -7.01 7.21 8.81
CA GLU A 37 -5.58 7.40 8.99
C GLU A 37 -4.98 6.38 9.96
N LYS A 38 -5.67 6.08 11.05
CA LYS A 38 -5.16 5.14 12.03
C LYS A 38 -5.13 3.72 11.50
N ASP A 39 -6.17 3.32 10.79
CA ASP A 39 -6.21 1.99 10.19
C ASP A 39 -5.14 1.85 9.13
N PHE A 40 -4.96 2.90 8.31
CA PHE A 40 -3.91 2.89 7.31
C PHE A 40 -2.54 2.72 7.97
N GLN A 41 -2.27 3.50 9.03
CA GLN A 41 -0.97 3.43 9.70
C GLN A 41 -0.72 2.06 10.29
N ARG A 42 -1.73 1.45 10.90
CA ARG A 42 -1.59 0.11 11.45
C ARG A 42 -1.26 -0.92 10.37
N LYS A 43 -2.00 -0.85 9.26
CA LYS A 43 -1.79 -1.79 8.16
C LYS A 43 -0.45 -1.55 7.46
N ALA A 44 -0.07 -0.30 7.31
CA ALA A 44 1.21 0.04 6.71
C ALA A 44 2.38 -0.42 7.59
N ASP A 45 2.27 -0.17 8.90
CA ASP A 45 3.32 -0.60 9.83
C ASP A 45 3.50 -2.11 9.80
N ALA A 46 2.40 -2.85 9.81
CA ALA A 46 2.46 -4.31 9.76
C ALA A 46 3.08 -4.79 8.45
N ALA A 47 2.69 -4.17 7.33
CA ALA A 47 3.23 -4.53 6.02
C ALA A 47 4.72 -4.21 5.95
N PHE A 48 5.14 -3.07 6.51
CA PHE A 48 6.55 -2.68 6.50
C PHE A 48 7.39 -3.59 7.39
N GLU A 49 6.88 -4.00 8.54
CA GLU A 49 7.59 -4.93 9.40
C GLU A 49 7.82 -6.27 8.72
N ASP A 50 6.77 -6.79 8.11
CA ASP A 50 6.86 -8.07 7.41
C ASP A 50 7.83 -7.96 6.23
N LEU A 51 7.70 -6.88 5.45
CA LEU A 51 8.57 -6.65 4.29
C LEU A 51 10.01 -6.51 4.72
N LYS A 52 10.27 -5.74 5.78
CA LYS A 52 11.63 -5.53 6.27
C LYS A 52 12.27 -6.85 6.69
N ARG A 53 11.53 -7.67 7.41
CA ARG A 53 12.04 -8.96 7.87
C ARG A 53 12.42 -9.85 6.69
N ARG A 54 11.54 -9.89 5.69
CA ARG A 54 11.79 -10.71 4.50
C ARG A 54 12.96 -10.16 3.67
N MET A 55 13.05 -8.84 3.53
CA MET A 55 14.14 -8.23 2.79
C MET A 55 15.47 -8.36 3.49
N LEU A 56 15.50 -8.31 4.82
CA LEU A 56 16.75 -8.53 5.57
C LEU A 56 17.26 -9.94 5.34
N SER A 57 16.37 -10.92 5.35
CA SER A 57 16.75 -12.30 5.08
C SER A 57 17.27 -12.47 3.65
N ALA A 58 16.57 -11.89 2.69
CA ALA A 58 16.99 -11.95 1.29
C ALA A 58 18.29 -11.20 1.06
N GLY A 59 18.50 -10.09 1.78
CA GLY A 59 19.72 -9.31 1.67
C GLY A 59 20.94 -10.06 2.15
N ASP A 60 20.79 -10.84 3.22
CA ASP A 60 21.88 -11.69 3.69
C ASP A 60 22.26 -12.73 2.65
N GLU A 61 21.27 -13.24 1.93
CA GLU A 61 21.49 -14.28 0.94
C GLU A 61 22.01 -13.71 -0.39
N HIS A 62 21.52 -12.55 -0.78
CA HIS A 62 21.80 -12.00 -2.12
C HIS A 62 22.71 -10.79 -2.12
N GLY A 63 23.09 -10.28 -0.95
CA GLY A 63 24.11 -9.24 -0.86
C GLY A 63 23.61 -7.81 -1.03
N PHE A 64 22.46 -7.47 -0.47
CA PHE A 64 22.04 -6.07 -0.40
C PHE A 64 21.66 -5.70 1.03
N ASP A 65 21.62 -4.41 1.30
CA ASP A 65 21.34 -3.90 2.64
C ASP A 65 19.93 -3.32 2.72
N VAL A 66 19.33 -3.39 3.91
CA VAL A 66 18.00 -2.84 4.15
C VAL A 66 18.08 -1.96 5.39
N GLU A 67 17.60 -0.72 5.27
CA GLU A 67 17.57 0.22 6.39
C GLU A 67 16.17 0.72 6.61
N GLY A 68 15.77 0.89 7.88
CA GLY A 68 14.49 1.48 8.23
C GLY A 68 14.74 2.76 8.99
N GLU A 69 14.09 3.85 8.55
CA GLU A 69 14.31 5.14 9.18
C GLU A 69 13.06 6.01 9.00
N ALA A 70 12.61 6.62 10.10
CA ALA A 70 11.51 7.59 10.07
C ALA A 70 10.26 7.04 9.37
N GLY A 71 9.96 5.77 9.57
CA GLY A 71 8.75 5.15 9.04
C GLY A 71 8.85 4.73 7.58
N LYS A 72 10.04 4.79 6.98
CA LYS A 72 10.23 4.32 5.61
C LYS A 72 11.32 3.25 5.59
N LEU A 73 11.39 2.52 4.48
CA LEU A 73 12.42 1.51 4.26
C LEU A 73 13.25 1.89 3.05
N GLU A 74 14.55 1.60 3.14
CA GLU A 74 15.47 1.80 2.03
C GLU A 74 16.20 0.50 1.76
N VAL A 75 16.34 0.16 0.48
CA VAL A 75 17.11 -1.00 0.04
C VAL A 75 18.29 -0.48 -0.74
N LEU A 76 19.49 -0.87 -0.30
CA LEU A 76 20.74 -0.33 -0.84
C LEU A 76 21.51 -1.43 -1.54
N PHE A 77 21.86 -1.18 -2.80
CA PHE A 77 22.59 -2.12 -3.64
C PHE A 77 23.95 -1.54 -4.00
N GLU A 78 24.97 -2.36 -3.96
CA GLU A 78 26.29 -1.99 -4.47
C GLU A 78 26.63 -2.79 -5.72
N GLU A 79 26.20 -4.04 -5.75
CA GLU A 79 26.47 -4.95 -6.84
C GLU A 79 25.18 -5.47 -7.42
N PRO A 80 25.07 -5.73 -8.73
CA PRO A 80 26.07 -5.43 -9.75
C PRO A 80 26.18 -3.96 -10.08
N GLU A 81 25.18 -3.15 -9.68
CA GLU A 81 25.20 -1.71 -9.87
C GLU A 81 24.68 -1.04 -8.62
N GLU A 82 25.23 0.11 -8.32
CA GLU A 82 24.80 0.89 -7.17
C GLU A 82 23.38 1.44 -7.40
N ALA A 83 22.49 1.22 -6.44
CA ALA A 83 21.12 1.68 -6.53
C ALA A 83 20.50 1.76 -5.14
N LYS A 84 19.43 2.53 -5.05
CA LYS A 84 18.67 2.65 -3.82
C LYS A 84 17.18 2.63 -4.13
N PHE A 85 16.45 1.74 -3.47
CA PHE A 85 14.99 1.70 -3.55
C PHE A 85 14.44 2.28 -2.26
N VAL A 86 13.33 3.00 -2.35
CA VAL A 86 12.70 3.63 -1.19
C VAL A 86 11.23 3.20 -1.13
N ILE A 87 10.81 2.73 0.02
CA ILE A 87 9.42 2.36 0.27
C ILE A 87 8.91 3.24 1.40
N SER A 88 7.89 4.05 1.14
CA SER A 88 7.39 4.99 2.13
C SER A 88 5.87 5.03 2.14
N PRO A 89 5.26 5.30 3.31
CA PRO A 89 3.81 5.47 3.38
C PRO A 89 3.47 6.91 3.00
N ASN A 90 2.40 7.06 2.25
CA ASN A 90 1.86 8.37 1.93
C ASN A 90 0.49 8.46 2.58
N THR A 91 0.45 8.93 3.82
CA THR A 91 -0.75 8.91 4.63
C THR A 91 -1.91 9.73 4.05
N PRO A 92 -1.69 10.95 3.51
CA PRO A 92 -2.79 11.72 2.95
C PRO A 92 -3.60 10.99 1.89
N VAL A 93 -2.96 10.15 1.08
CA VAL A 93 -3.66 9.40 0.04
C VAL A 93 -3.83 7.93 0.39
N ARG A 94 -3.41 7.51 1.58
CA ARG A 94 -3.56 6.13 2.07
C ARG A 94 -2.93 5.11 1.13
N GLU A 95 -1.71 5.44 0.67
CA GLU A 95 -0.98 4.56 -0.25
C GLU A 95 0.43 4.30 0.26
N ILE A 96 1.00 3.18 -0.17
CA ILE A 96 2.42 2.91 0.01
C ILE A 96 3.08 3.19 -1.34
N TRP A 97 4.11 4.00 -1.32
CA TRP A 97 4.83 4.39 -2.54
C TRP A 97 6.19 3.70 -2.56
N VAL A 98 6.52 3.11 -3.71
CA VAL A 98 7.78 2.43 -3.94
C VAL A 98 8.50 3.14 -5.07
N SER A 99 9.74 3.58 -4.82
CA SER A 99 10.61 4.15 -5.84
C SER A 99 11.70 3.13 -6.13
N ALA A 100 11.72 2.62 -7.35
CA ALA A 100 12.68 1.58 -7.74
C ALA A 100 12.84 1.61 -9.26
N LEU A 101 14.06 1.37 -9.74
CA LEU A 101 14.34 1.25 -11.17
C LEU A 101 13.87 2.48 -11.95
N SER A 102 14.05 3.66 -11.38
CA SER A 102 13.64 4.95 -11.98
C SER A 102 12.12 5.01 -12.23
N THR A 103 11.35 4.26 -11.47
CA THR A 103 9.89 4.20 -11.60
C THR A 103 9.28 4.32 -10.21
N SER A 104 8.06 4.81 -10.16
CA SER A 104 7.28 4.88 -8.92
C SER A 104 6.09 3.96 -9.02
N PHE A 105 5.87 3.20 -7.94
CA PHE A 105 4.71 2.31 -7.83
C PHE A 105 3.89 2.78 -6.64
N LYS A 106 2.57 2.91 -6.83
CA LYS A 106 1.67 3.36 -5.78
C LYS A 106 0.72 2.23 -5.47
N LEU A 107 0.70 1.81 -4.21
CA LEU A 107 -0.10 0.68 -3.79
C LEU A 107 -1.15 1.13 -2.78
N GLY A 108 -2.42 0.83 -3.06
CA GLY A 108 -3.53 1.12 -2.18
C GLY A 108 -4.04 -0.14 -1.50
N TRP A 109 -4.75 0.04 -0.41
CA TRP A 109 -5.29 -1.09 0.33
C TRP A 109 -6.43 -1.76 -0.43
N SER A 110 -6.39 -3.07 -0.53
CA SER A 110 -7.44 -3.88 -1.13
C SER A 110 -8.10 -4.73 -0.05
N GLU A 111 -9.35 -4.44 0.25
CA GLU A 111 -10.09 -5.21 1.25
C GLU A 111 -10.26 -6.66 0.84
N SER A 112 -10.56 -6.89 -0.44
CA SER A 112 -10.79 -8.24 -0.93
C SER A 112 -9.52 -9.08 -0.86
N ARG A 113 -8.36 -8.48 -1.02
CA ARG A 113 -7.10 -9.20 -0.99
C ARG A 113 -6.37 -9.07 0.34
N ASN A 114 -6.88 -8.22 1.23
CA ASN A 114 -6.29 -7.97 2.54
C ASN A 114 -4.80 -7.60 2.41
N ALA A 115 -4.49 -6.71 1.46
CA ALA A 115 -3.11 -6.35 1.17
C ALA A 115 -3.05 -5.03 0.42
N PHE A 116 -1.89 -4.38 0.44
CA PHE A 116 -1.63 -3.24 -0.43
C PHE A 116 -1.30 -3.75 -1.82
N VAL A 117 -1.96 -3.21 -2.83
CA VAL A 117 -1.93 -3.72 -4.19
C VAL A 117 -1.66 -2.59 -5.17
N HIS A 118 -0.79 -2.85 -6.14
CA HIS A 118 -0.54 -1.95 -7.25
C HIS A 118 -1.69 -2.08 -8.23
N GLU A 119 -2.46 -1.03 -8.38
CA GLU A 119 -3.71 -1.09 -9.11
C GLU A 119 -3.53 -1.52 -10.57
N LYS A 120 -2.48 -1.03 -11.21
CA LYS A 120 -2.27 -1.28 -12.62
C LYS A 120 -1.98 -2.74 -12.94
N THR A 121 -1.24 -3.42 -12.06
CA THR A 121 -0.80 -4.79 -12.32
C THR A 121 -1.49 -5.82 -11.45
N GLY A 122 -2.10 -5.39 -10.35
CA GLY A 122 -2.68 -6.31 -9.39
C GLY A 122 -1.67 -6.95 -8.45
N GLU A 123 -0.41 -6.55 -8.54
CA GLU A 123 0.63 -7.11 -7.68
C GLU A 123 0.53 -6.52 -6.26
N ASP A 124 0.74 -7.36 -5.25
CA ASP A 124 0.83 -6.85 -3.88
C ASP A 124 2.25 -6.35 -3.61
N LEU A 125 2.47 -5.81 -2.41
CA LEU A 125 3.74 -5.20 -2.06
C LEU A 125 4.90 -6.20 -2.16
N LEU A 126 4.71 -7.42 -1.66
CA LEU A 126 5.76 -8.43 -1.72
C LEU A 126 6.10 -8.81 -3.16
N SER A 127 5.09 -8.91 -4.01
CA SER A 127 5.31 -9.24 -5.42
C SER A 127 6.05 -8.13 -6.16
N VAL A 128 5.66 -6.87 -5.92
CA VAL A 128 6.35 -5.74 -6.53
C VAL A 128 7.80 -5.72 -6.10
N MET A 129 8.05 -5.86 -4.80
CA MET A 129 9.42 -5.82 -4.29
C MET A 129 10.24 -7.00 -4.77
N SER A 130 9.66 -8.19 -4.83
CA SER A 130 10.36 -9.35 -5.39
C SER A 130 10.79 -9.10 -6.82
N ARG A 131 9.89 -8.54 -7.61
CA ARG A 131 10.16 -8.27 -9.01
C ARG A 131 11.26 -7.22 -9.21
N VAL A 132 11.15 -6.09 -8.50
CA VAL A 132 12.13 -5.01 -8.72
C VAL A 132 13.51 -5.38 -8.16
N ILE A 133 13.56 -6.10 -7.05
CA ILE A 133 14.83 -6.57 -6.51
C ILE A 133 15.46 -7.58 -7.47
N SER A 134 14.65 -8.48 -8.02
CA SER A 134 15.14 -9.46 -8.98
C SER A 134 15.71 -8.78 -10.22
N GLN A 135 15.04 -7.74 -10.71
CA GLN A 135 15.52 -6.99 -11.86
C GLN A 135 16.83 -6.29 -11.57
N GLN A 136 16.95 -5.69 -10.39
CA GLN A 136 18.17 -4.98 -10.01
C GLN A 136 19.36 -5.92 -9.91
N LEU A 137 19.15 -7.09 -9.35
CA LEU A 137 20.25 -8.05 -9.12
C LEU A 137 20.53 -8.94 -10.32
N GLY A 138 19.61 -9.02 -11.26
CA GLY A 138 19.75 -9.95 -12.39
C GLY A 138 19.61 -11.40 -11.98
N ALA A 139 18.91 -11.67 -10.88
CA ALA A 139 18.71 -13.01 -10.34
C ALA A 139 17.34 -13.08 -9.71
N THR A 140 16.75 -14.27 -9.66
CA THR A 140 15.42 -14.42 -9.09
C THR A 140 15.47 -14.35 -7.56
N VAL A 141 14.70 -13.41 -7.00
CA VAL A 141 14.55 -13.24 -5.56
C VAL A 141 13.06 -13.27 -5.27
N THR A 142 12.66 -14.10 -4.32
CA THR A 142 11.26 -14.20 -3.89
C THR A 142 11.19 -13.88 -2.39
N LEU A 143 10.37 -12.90 -2.03
CA LEU A 143 10.20 -12.48 -0.64
C LEU A 143 9.09 -13.22 0.09
#